data_bde52503bd81eeeec3e0a594b1451a7a
#
_entry.id   bde52503bd81eeeec3e0a594b1451a7a
#
_cell.length_a   1.000
_cell.length_b   1.000
_cell.length_c   1.000
_cell.angle_alpha   90.00
_cell.angle_beta   90.00
_cell.angle_gamma   90.00
#
_symmetry.space_group_name_H-M   'P 1'
#
loop_
_entity.id
_entity.type
_entity.pdbx_description
1 polymer ?
#
loop_
_entity_poly.entity_id
_entity_poly.type
_entity_poly.pdbx_seq_one_letter_code
_entity_poly.pdbx_strand_id
1 'polypeptide(L)'
;MGVRGLQTFIEENCPDACKEVSIEELAKNHKARFNVQPVLVIDGLNWLVSMYRLGDSVSVFGGEWLQFARTLQFFIAKFKNIGVKPIFIFDGTVCESKRKTWVARRIRSYDAVLCIFEDFKECFRGESDSGGIPTMIDKLCCFIVKESGADAFQSNTEADFVIAKYAAEHKDVFAILSQDSDYIIFNTKMYLSMLHFDFISFCTIQYDRTCLALKYLHLQVEQLPLFSCLVGNDIVRFEMLKPFLLSLCHTQHVYMANYVENLCNFIKEENWTGDTSSWREMCQISLKVFGSIDKAYLIHEGLKSYALNCDIPSPKVCIKVSSKMEKTVHERHWNCLNAPYIFDLLCKMEFSQREVLEDESRLPCAILYREIRQRCYGVLFNCFVPPHSVANPGKTRSGDSIIIDEWCAYQGNSMDEPEYVKPLPLKNLSVARNVVPKIEDLWFKLSSKEKLKVFWHILEIPMKFDLLADLPNDHIVLACTLSSLIGGLEESPLIQPLEVAVFVAQALWNKKIKELLNLPIPWLDADAVNLCTLFLCGVSTMFLVLSTCGSPIPVIHIMPWRYFDGKLFHHLLNKARIKPSVNELCKNQRSTVKKFYKLLRVVTSNSIYDVDQYPWGNVLKDFER
;
A
#
# COMPACT_ATOMS: atom_id res chain seq x y z
N MET A 1 2.25 12.22 -12.40
CA MET A 1 1.09 12.70 -11.63
C MET A 1 1.33 14.16 -11.40
N GLY A 2 0.49 14.89 -10.71
CA GLY A 2 0.64 16.33 -10.52
C GLY A 2 0.22 17.17 -11.74
N VAL A 3 0.94 18.24 -12.02
CA VAL A 3 0.60 19.17 -13.10
C VAL A 3 0.87 18.57 -14.47
N ARG A 4 -0.19 18.46 -15.27
CA ARG A 4 -0.17 17.75 -16.56
C ARG A 4 0.87 18.31 -17.52
N GLY A 5 1.82 17.49 -17.96
CA GLY A 5 2.83 17.84 -18.97
C GLY A 5 3.89 18.85 -18.51
N LEU A 6 3.85 19.31 -17.25
CA LEU A 6 4.77 20.34 -16.75
C LEU A 6 6.23 19.85 -16.76
N GLN A 7 6.49 18.64 -16.29
CA GLN A 7 7.85 18.10 -16.26
C GLN A 7 8.44 17.98 -17.66
N THR A 8 7.70 17.39 -18.60
CA THR A 8 8.12 17.28 -20.02
C THR A 8 8.37 18.66 -20.63
N PHE A 9 7.47 19.62 -20.38
CA PHE A 9 7.64 20.99 -20.87
C PHE A 9 8.93 21.62 -20.36
N ILE A 10 9.25 21.45 -19.07
CA ILE A 10 10.49 22.01 -18.49
C ILE A 10 11.73 21.37 -19.12
N GLU A 11 11.73 20.05 -19.23
CA GLU A 11 12.86 19.29 -19.77
C GLU A 11 13.14 19.63 -21.25
N GLU A 12 12.09 19.85 -22.05
CA GLU A 12 12.22 20.16 -23.48
C GLU A 12 12.46 21.65 -23.77
N ASN A 13 11.91 22.56 -22.94
CA ASN A 13 11.84 23.98 -23.28
C ASN A 13 12.55 24.91 -22.28
N CYS A 14 12.96 24.41 -21.09
CA CYS A 14 13.49 25.25 -20.02
C CYS A 14 14.83 24.74 -19.47
N PRO A 15 15.91 24.70 -20.29
CA PRO A 15 17.17 24.04 -19.93
C PRO A 15 17.85 24.59 -18.66
N ASP A 16 17.65 25.87 -18.33
CA ASP A 16 18.23 26.44 -17.09
C ASP A 16 17.37 26.12 -15.84
N ALA A 17 16.12 25.70 -16.03
CA ALA A 17 15.22 25.35 -14.94
C ALA A 17 15.34 23.88 -14.53
N CYS A 18 16.13 23.07 -15.25
CA CYS A 18 16.45 21.68 -14.88
C CYS A 18 17.95 21.43 -15.11
N LYS A 19 18.59 20.76 -14.15
CA LYS A 19 20.02 20.44 -14.22
C LYS A 19 20.32 19.12 -13.52
N GLU A 20 21.30 18.41 -14.04
CA GLU A 20 21.83 17.21 -13.37
C GLU A 20 22.61 17.61 -12.11
N VAL A 21 22.38 16.89 -11.01
CA VAL A 21 23.01 17.13 -9.71
C VAL A 21 23.36 15.82 -9.01
N SER A 22 24.44 15.86 -8.22
CA SER A 22 24.82 14.77 -7.32
C SER A 22 24.18 14.96 -5.94
N ILE A 23 23.44 13.96 -5.47
CA ILE A 23 22.85 13.99 -4.11
C ILE A 23 23.94 14.11 -3.04
N GLU A 24 25.10 13.47 -3.25
CA GLU A 24 26.22 13.54 -2.32
C GLU A 24 26.79 14.96 -2.20
N GLU A 25 26.97 15.65 -3.32
CA GLU A 25 27.46 17.03 -3.34
C GLU A 25 26.44 18.01 -2.71
N LEU A 26 25.15 17.86 -3.02
CA LEU A 26 24.09 18.65 -2.42
C LEU A 26 24.06 18.47 -0.90
N ALA A 27 24.18 17.25 -0.41
CA ALA A 27 24.21 16.96 1.02
C ALA A 27 25.45 17.55 1.71
N LYS A 28 26.64 17.43 1.08
CA LYS A 28 27.89 18.04 1.59
C LYS A 28 27.75 19.57 1.69
N ASN A 29 27.22 20.20 0.66
CA ASN A 29 27.02 21.65 0.63
C ASN A 29 26.00 22.10 1.70
N HIS A 30 24.91 21.34 1.89
CA HIS A 30 23.93 21.61 2.93
C HIS A 30 24.54 21.49 4.34
N LYS A 31 25.30 20.41 4.58
CA LYS A 31 26.01 20.21 5.85
C LYS A 31 27.01 21.32 6.14
N ALA A 32 27.78 21.75 5.13
CA ALA A 32 28.75 22.84 5.28
C ALA A 32 28.07 24.18 5.61
N ARG A 33 26.90 24.43 5.00
CA ARG A 33 26.17 25.70 5.18
C ARG A 33 25.42 25.79 6.51
N PHE A 34 24.80 24.70 6.97
CA PHE A 34 23.87 24.72 8.11
C PHE A 34 24.39 23.96 9.33
N ASN A 35 25.48 23.23 9.21
CA ASN A 35 26.08 22.37 10.25
C ASN A 35 25.08 21.37 10.87
N VAL A 36 24.21 20.78 10.05
CA VAL A 36 23.21 19.77 10.45
C VAL A 36 23.42 18.48 9.65
N GLN A 37 22.85 17.36 10.13
CA GLN A 37 22.79 16.12 9.38
C GLN A 37 21.85 16.30 8.19
N PRO A 38 22.32 16.17 6.93
CA PRO A 38 21.45 16.34 5.77
C PRO A 38 20.36 15.27 5.69
N VAL A 39 19.13 15.70 5.54
CA VAL A 39 17.95 14.84 5.40
C VAL A 39 17.42 14.94 3.96
N LEU A 40 17.19 13.79 3.34
CA LEU A 40 16.45 13.66 2.09
C LEU A 40 15.07 13.06 2.39
N VAL A 41 14.01 13.81 2.07
CA VAL A 41 12.64 13.28 2.17
C VAL A 41 12.28 12.60 0.87
N ILE A 42 11.84 11.35 0.97
CA ILE A 42 11.57 10.48 -0.17
C ILE A 42 10.09 10.11 -0.17
N ASP A 43 9.43 10.31 -1.29
CA ASP A 43 8.11 9.77 -1.55
C ASP A 43 8.18 8.24 -1.57
N GLY A 44 7.58 7.62 -0.56
CA GLY A 44 7.73 6.20 -0.30
C GLY A 44 7.13 5.31 -1.38
N LEU A 45 6.00 5.70 -1.97
CA LEU A 45 5.34 4.92 -3.02
C LEU A 45 6.10 5.01 -4.35
N ASN A 46 6.54 6.19 -4.73
CA ASN A 46 7.33 6.39 -5.95
C ASN A 46 8.67 5.64 -5.87
N TRP A 47 9.33 5.71 -4.71
CA TRP A 47 10.55 4.95 -4.46
C TRP A 47 10.33 3.44 -4.58
N LEU A 48 9.26 2.93 -3.97
CA LEU A 48 8.90 1.52 -3.99
C LEU A 48 8.77 0.97 -5.42
N VAL A 49 7.99 1.66 -6.26
CA VAL A 49 7.75 1.25 -7.65
C VAL A 49 9.06 1.24 -8.45
N SER A 50 9.88 2.28 -8.29
CA SER A 50 11.19 2.37 -8.96
C SER A 50 12.14 1.26 -8.53
N MET A 51 12.19 0.95 -7.24
CA MET A 51 13.05 -0.11 -6.69
C MET A 51 12.63 -1.51 -7.11
N TYR A 52 11.33 -1.78 -7.18
CA TYR A 52 10.84 -3.08 -7.59
C TYR A 52 11.20 -3.37 -9.06
N ARG A 53 11.08 -2.37 -9.94
CA ARG A 53 11.44 -2.47 -11.36
C ARG A 53 12.94 -2.67 -11.60
N LEU A 54 13.81 -2.10 -10.75
CA LEU A 54 15.27 -2.25 -10.88
C LEU A 54 15.77 -3.66 -10.56
N GLY A 55 15.04 -4.44 -9.80
CA GLY A 55 15.48 -5.76 -9.33
C GLY A 55 15.25 -6.90 -10.33
N ASP A 56 14.83 -6.65 -11.57
CA ASP A 56 14.37 -7.68 -12.52
C ASP A 56 13.34 -8.63 -11.89
N SER A 57 12.58 -8.12 -10.91
CA SER A 57 11.62 -8.90 -10.15
C SER A 57 10.32 -9.04 -10.93
N VAL A 58 9.77 -10.25 -10.97
CA VAL A 58 8.58 -10.59 -11.75
C VAL A 58 7.39 -10.73 -10.82
N SER A 59 6.40 -9.85 -10.96
CA SER A 59 5.22 -9.82 -10.06
C SER A 59 4.39 -11.10 -10.07
N VAL A 60 4.36 -11.79 -11.21
CA VAL A 60 3.60 -13.04 -11.42
C VAL A 60 4.01 -14.20 -10.51
N PHE A 61 5.21 -14.20 -9.97
CA PHE A 61 5.61 -15.21 -9.00
C PHE A 61 4.99 -14.99 -7.59
N GLY A 62 4.27 -13.89 -7.37
CA GLY A 62 3.79 -13.50 -6.03
C GLY A 62 4.84 -12.69 -5.23
N GLY A 63 5.93 -12.28 -5.87
CA GLY A 63 6.98 -11.41 -5.34
C GLY A 63 8.19 -12.13 -4.78
N GLU A 64 9.36 -11.65 -5.18
CA GLU A 64 10.68 -12.03 -4.65
C GLU A 64 11.00 -11.17 -3.44
N TRP A 65 10.30 -11.42 -2.35
CA TRP A 65 10.28 -10.59 -1.15
C TRP A 65 11.63 -10.39 -0.50
N LEU A 66 12.44 -11.44 -0.40
CA LEU A 66 13.76 -11.34 0.21
C LEU A 66 14.73 -10.53 -0.64
N GLN A 67 14.69 -10.72 -1.97
CA GLN A 67 15.50 -9.95 -2.91
C GLN A 67 15.13 -8.46 -2.81
N PHE A 68 13.85 -8.16 -2.87
CA PHE A 68 13.35 -6.79 -2.75
C PHE A 68 13.77 -6.13 -1.43
N ALA A 69 13.59 -6.82 -0.30
CA ALA A 69 14.01 -6.32 1.00
C ALA A 69 15.52 -6.01 1.04
N ARG A 70 16.36 -6.86 0.45
CA ARG A 70 17.81 -6.64 0.39
C ARG A 70 18.21 -5.50 -0.55
N THR A 71 17.51 -5.34 -1.66
CA THR A 71 17.71 -4.21 -2.57
C THR A 71 17.44 -2.89 -1.85
N LEU A 72 16.31 -2.78 -1.14
CA LEU A 72 16.01 -1.60 -0.32
C LEU A 72 17.07 -1.36 0.77
N GLN A 73 17.48 -2.40 1.49
CA GLN A 73 18.51 -2.32 2.52
C GLN A 73 19.83 -1.79 1.95
N PHE A 74 20.22 -2.28 0.77
CA PHE A 74 21.43 -1.82 0.09
C PHE A 74 21.39 -0.33 -0.23
N PHE A 75 20.30 0.16 -0.81
CA PHE A 75 20.19 1.58 -1.16
C PHE A 75 20.07 2.48 0.06
N ILE A 76 19.36 2.06 1.11
CA ILE A 76 19.30 2.81 2.37
C ILE A 76 20.71 2.92 2.99
N ALA A 77 21.48 1.82 2.97
CA ALA A 77 22.87 1.84 3.45
C ALA A 77 23.74 2.78 2.60
N LYS A 78 23.51 2.82 1.29
CA LYS A 78 24.26 3.69 0.37
C LYS A 78 23.98 5.18 0.64
N PHE A 79 22.74 5.59 0.89
CA PHE A 79 22.41 6.95 1.35
C PHE A 79 23.15 7.31 2.65
N LYS A 80 23.16 6.40 3.62
CA LYS A 80 23.86 6.63 4.89
C LYS A 80 25.37 6.78 4.70
N ASN A 81 25.97 5.99 3.78
CA ASN A 81 27.40 6.05 3.50
C ASN A 81 27.84 7.38 2.85
N ILE A 82 26.99 8.01 2.03
CA ILE A 82 27.24 9.36 1.48
C ILE A 82 26.85 10.48 2.47
N GLY A 83 26.53 10.14 3.73
CA GLY A 83 26.22 11.09 4.78
C GLY A 83 24.78 11.65 4.73
N VAL A 84 23.88 11.04 4.01
CA VAL A 84 22.45 11.43 3.89
C VAL A 84 21.60 10.57 4.83
N LYS A 85 20.70 11.20 5.59
CA LYS A 85 19.63 10.53 6.32
C LYS A 85 18.37 10.49 5.46
N PRO A 86 17.98 9.32 4.89
CA PRO A 86 16.73 9.22 4.16
C PRO A 86 15.55 9.10 5.13
N ILE A 87 14.46 9.82 4.84
CA ILE A 87 13.16 9.72 5.51
C ILE A 87 12.12 9.41 4.45
N PHE A 88 11.33 8.37 4.66
CA PHE A 88 10.28 7.95 3.73
C PHE A 88 8.91 8.31 4.28
N ILE A 89 8.08 8.95 3.47
CA ILE A 89 6.68 9.23 3.82
C ILE A 89 5.80 8.55 2.80
N PHE A 90 4.85 7.75 3.28
CA PHE A 90 3.91 6.97 2.47
C PHE A 90 2.53 7.59 2.49
N ASP A 91 1.77 7.39 1.40
CA ASP A 91 0.39 7.82 1.30
C ASP A 91 -0.49 7.20 2.37
N GLY A 92 -1.38 8.02 2.91
CA GLY A 92 -2.43 7.61 3.84
C GLY A 92 -3.78 7.46 3.16
N THR A 93 -4.79 8.10 3.74
CA THR A 93 -6.18 8.00 3.28
C THR A 93 -6.44 8.86 2.04
N VAL A 94 -7.29 8.38 1.14
CA VAL A 94 -7.71 9.15 -0.05
C VAL A 94 -8.60 10.32 0.34
N CYS A 95 -8.30 11.52 -0.16
CA CYS A 95 -9.14 12.69 0.02
C CYS A 95 -10.39 12.61 -0.85
N GLU A 96 -11.53 13.10 -0.33
CA GLU A 96 -12.80 13.05 -1.07
C GLU A 96 -12.74 13.83 -2.39
N SER A 97 -12.04 14.96 -2.42
CA SER A 97 -11.82 15.76 -3.64
C SER A 97 -11.13 14.98 -4.77
N LYS A 98 -10.30 13.99 -4.43
CA LYS A 98 -9.58 13.14 -5.38
C LYS A 98 -10.23 11.76 -5.60
N ARG A 99 -11.34 11.44 -4.91
CA ARG A 99 -12.01 10.12 -4.98
C ARG A 99 -12.29 9.67 -6.41
N LYS A 100 -12.88 10.53 -7.24
CA LYS A 100 -13.20 10.20 -8.64
C LYS A 100 -11.95 9.87 -9.46
N THR A 101 -10.87 10.61 -9.25
CA THR A 101 -9.59 10.36 -9.93
C THR A 101 -8.97 9.05 -9.45
N TRP A 102 -9.05 8.77 -8.15
CA TRP A 102 -8.59 7.53 -7.55
C TRP A 102 -9.36 6.31 -8.09
N VAL A 103 -10.70 6.36 -8.17
CA VAL A 103 -11.53 5.30 -8.76
C VAL A 103 -11.15 5.06 -10.22
N ALA A 104 -11.04 6.10 -11.03
CA ALA A 104 -10.65 5.96 -12.44
C ALA A 104 -9.25 5.36 -12.65
N ARG A 105 -8.32 5.61 -11.71
CA ARG A 105 -6.98 4.96 -11.71
C ARG A 105 -7.10 3.49 -11.35
N ARG A 106 -7.95 3.14 -10.37
CA ARG A 106 -8.19 1.77 -9.93
C ARG A 106 -8.79 0.89 -11.02
N ILE A 107 -9.81 1.40 -11.72
CA ILE A 107 -10.43 0.69 -12.85
C ILE A 107 -9.38 0.39 -13.90
N ARG A 108 -8.58 1.39 -14.32
CA ARG A 108 -7.52 1.17 -15.32
C ARG A 108 -6.45 0.16 -14.86
N SER A 109 -6.08 0.19 -13.58
CA SER A 109 -5.13 -0.76 -13.03
C SER A 109 -5.71 -2.17 -12.97
N TYR A 110 -7.02 -2.30 -12.67
CA TYR A 110 -7.72 -3.57 -12.69
C TYR A 110 -7.76 -4.18 -14.11
N ASP A 111 -8.14 -3.39 -15.10
CA ASP A 111 -8.14 -3.82 -16.51
C ASP A 111 -6.74 -4.31 -16.95
N ALA A 112 -5.69 -3.60 -16.55
CA ALA A 112 -4.32 -3.99 -16.86
C ALA A 112 -3.92 -5.33 -16.18
N VAL A 113 -4.33 -5.56 -14.94
CA VAL A 113 -4.06 -6.81 -14.20
C VAL A 113 -4.80 -7.98 -14.83
N LEU A 114 -6.04 -7.77 -15.28
CA LEU A 114 -6.80 -8.80 -16.00
C LEU A 114 -6.10 -9.22 -17.30
N CYS A 115 -5.67 -8.26 -18.11
CA CYS A 115 -4.92 -8.56 -19.34
C CYS A 115 -3.66 -9.40 -19.03
N ILE A 116 -2.91 -9.05 -17.98
CA ILE A 116 -1.72 -9.81 -17.55
C ILE A 116 -2.08 -11.25 -17.20
N PHE A 117 -3.19 -11.46 -16.48
CA PHE A 117 -3.58 -12.81 -16.07
C PHE A 117 -4.09 -13.65 -17.25
N GLU A 118 -4.83 -13.06 -18.20
CA GLU A 118 -5.28 -13.73 -19.43
C GLU A 118 -4.10 -14.09 -20.35
N ASP A 119 -3.16 -13.17 -20.58
CA ASP A 119 -1.91 -13.44 -21.30
C ASP A 119 -1.16 -14.65 -20.69
N PHE A 120 -1.25 -14.78 -19.38
CA PHE A 120 -0.68 -15.87 -18.62
C PHE A 120 -1.32 -17.23 -18.90
N LYS A 121 -2.66 -17.25 -19.01
CA LYS A 121 -3.41 -18.47 -19.35
C LYS A 121 -3.13 -18.93 -20.78
N GLU A 122 -2.90 -18.01 -21.71
CA GLU A 122 -2.66 -18.31 -23.12
C GLU A 122 -1.19 -18.66 -23.42
N CYS A 123 -0.26 -17.97 -22.80
CA CYS A 123 1.18 -18.11 -23.02
C CYS A 123 1.86 -18.72 -21.81
N PHE A 124 2.16 -20.01 -21.80
CA PHE A 124 2.89 -20.72 -20.73
C PHE A 124 4.29 -20.19 -20.40
N ARG A 125 4.72 -19.06 -20.97
CA ARG A 125 6.01 -18.41 -20.72
C ARG A 125 5.76 -16.99 -20.22
N GLY A 126 6.16 -16.73 -18.98
CA GLY A 126 6.13 -15.42 -18.37
C GLY A 126 7.15 -14.43 -18.95
N GLU A 127 7.10 -14.20 -20.26
CA GLU A 127 7.89 -13.17 -20.96
C GLU A 127 7.14 -11.83 -21.03
N SER A 128 6.00 -11.68 -20.36
CA SER A 128 5.35 -10.37 -20.32
C SER A 128 6.14 -9.45 -19.37
N ASP A 129 6.78 -8.47 -19.95
CA ASP A 129 7.47 -7.34 -19.31
C ASP A 129 6.49 -6.42 -18.55
N SER A 130 5.30 -6.91 -18.27
CA SER A 130 4.21 -6.19 -17.61
C SER A 130 4.49 -6.03 -16.14
N GLY A 131 5.20 -4.93 -15.85
CA GLY A 131 5.69 -4.54 -14.56
C GLY A 131 4.63 -4.16 -13.51
N GLY A 132 3.75 -5.07 -13.17
CA GLY A 132 2.92 -4.97 -11.97
C GLY A 132 3.79 -5.09 -10.71
N ILE A 133 3.32 -4.53 -9.61
CA ILE A 133 3.91 -4.77 -8.28
C ILE A 133 3.15 -5.89 -7.58
N PRO A 134 3.82 -6.76 -6.80
CA PRO A 134 3.14 -7.83 -6.08
C PRO A 134 2.08 -7.31 -5.12
N THR A 135 1.04 -8.11 -4.94
CA THR A 135 0.01 -7.88 -3.93
C THR A 135 0.64 -7.57 -2.57
N MET A 136 0.16 -6.54 -1.89
CA MET A 136 0.60 -6.06 -0.56
C MET A 136 1.94 -5.31 -0.48
N ILE A 137 2.75 -5.25 -1.51
CA ILE A 137 4.09 -4.66 -1.38
C ILE A 137 4.00 -3.18 -0.95
N ASP A 138 2.97 -2.45 -1.40
CA ASP A 138 2.68 -1.07 -1.01
C ASP A 138 2.35 -0.92 0.48
N LYS A 139 1.82 -1.98 1.11
CA LYS A 139 1.49 -1.99 2.55
C LYS A 139 2.66 -2.41 3.44
N LEU A 140 3.61 -3.14 2.87
CA LEU A 140 4.70 -3.76 3.63
C LEU A 140 6.05 -3.06 3.48
N CYS A 141 6.25 -2.26 2.43
CA CYS A 141 7.55 -1.64 2.18
C CYS A 141 8.02 -0.70 3.30
N CYS A 142 7.12 0.00 3.98
CA CYS A 142 7.47 0.84 5.13
C CYS A 142 8.17 0.03 6.25
N PHE A 143 7.81 -1.25 6.42
CA PHE A 143 8.44 -2.12 7.41
C PHE A 143 9.85 -2.56 6.97
N ILE A 144 10.07 -2.80 5.67
CA ILE A 144 11.40 -3.06 5.13
C ILE A 144 12.31 -1.85 5.35
N VAL A 145 11.81 -0.65 5.08
CA VAL A 145 12.53 0.60 5.32
C VAL A 145 12.95 0.73 6.79
N LYS A 146 12.02 0.48 7.72
CA LYS A 146 12.29 0.52 9.18
C LYS A 146 13.27 -0.56 9.61
N GLU A 147 13.13 -1.78 9.13
CA GLU A 147 14.08 -2.87 9.42
C GLU A 147 15.49 -2.54 8.92
N SER A 148 15.59 -1.75 7.85
CA SER A 148 16.86 -1.24 7.32
C SER A 148 17.43 -0.08 8.15
N GLY A 149 16.74 0.34 9.21
CA GLY A 149 17.14 1.41 10.12
C GLY A 149 17.00 2.81 9.52
N ALA A 150 16.07 3.03 8.59
CA ALA A 150 15.64 4.34 8.14
C ALA A 150 14.27 4.70 8.74
N ASP A 151 13.96 6.00 8.76
CA ASP A 151 12.67 6.47 9.23
C ASP A 151 11.62 6.31 8.14
N ALA A 152 10.46 5.76 8.50
CA ALA A 152 9.30 5.62 7.65
C ALA A 152 8.04 6.08 8.38
N PHE A 153 7.26 6.92 7.73
CA PHE A 153 6.02 7.49 8.24
C PHE A 153 4.88 7.26 7.26
N GLN A 154 3.67 7.14 7.78
CA GLN A 154 2.44 7.07 6.99
C GLN A 154 1.63 8.34 7.21
N SER A 155 1.30 9.05 6.14
CA SER A 155 0.47 10.24 6.22
C SER A 155 -0.96 9.90 6.69
N ASN A 156 -1.62 10.86 7.34
CA ASN A 156 -3.06 10.75 7.64
C ASN A 156 -3.93 11.02 6.40
N THR A 157 -3.34 11.64 5.38
CA THR A 157 -3.95 12.00 4.10
C THR A 157 -2.99 11.62 2.97
N GLU A 158 -3.05 12.28 1.83
CA GLU A 158 -2.05 12.12 0.77
C GLU A 158 -0.67 12.60 1.21
N ALA A 159 0.36 11.91 0.75
CA ALA A 159 1.73 12.20 1.16
C ALA A 159 2.26 13.53 0.63
N ASP A 160 1.83 13.97 -0.57
CA ASP A 160 2.41 15.12 -1.27
C ASP A 160 2.44 16.39 -0.42
N PHE A 161 1.30 16.76 0.15
CA PHE A 161 1.19 17.92 1.03
C PHE A 161 2.02 17.76 2.31
N VAL A 162 1.99 16.57 2.91
CA VAL A 162 2.73 16.26 4.15
C VAL A 162 4.23 16.31 3.92
N ILE A 163 4.72 15.75 2.81
CA ILE A 163 6.13 15.79 2.40
C ILE A 163 6.57 17.25 2.18
N ALA A 164 5.78 18.02 1.41
CA ALA A 164 6.10 19.41 1.12
C ALA A 164 6.16 20.27 2.39
N LYS A 165 5.17 20.12 3.29
CA LYS A 165 5.11 20.82 4.57
C LYS A 165 6.25 20.39 5.50
N TYR A 166 6.47 19.09 5.67
CA TYR A 166 7.58 18.56 6.46
C TYR A 166 8.92 19.13 5.99
N ALA A 167 9.17 19.09 4.68
CA ALA A 167 10.39 19.63 4.12
C ALA A 167 10.52 21.15 4.34
N ALA A 168 9.44 21.93 4.20
CA ALA A 168 9.48 23.37 4.42
C ALA A 168 9.80 23.75 5.87
N GLU A 169 9.25 23.01 6.85
CA GLU A 169 9.38 23.28 8.28
C GLU A 169 10.73 22.83 8.88
N HIS A 170 11.42 21.86 8.26
CA HIS A 170 12.64 21.25 8.80
C HIS A 170 13.91 21.79 8.11
N LYS A 171 14.80 22.41 8.89
CA LYS A 171 16.04 23.03 8.36
C LYS A 171 17.10 22.02 7.93
N ASP A 172 17.07 20.81 8.47
CA ASP A 172 17.96 19.70 8.13
C ASP A 172 17.58 19.04 6.80
N VAL A 173 16.36 19.24 6.31
CA VAL A 173 15.95 18.77 4.99
C VAL A 173 16.54 19.64 3.90
N PHE A 174 17.31 19.02 2.98
CA PHE A 174 17.89 19.72 1.84
C PHE A 174 17.08 19.56 0.55
N ALA A 175 16.41 18.41 0.36
CA ALA A 175 15.66 18.14 -0.85
C ALA A 175 14.52 17.13 -0.62
N ILE A 176 13.62 17.06 -1.61
CA ILE A 176 12.56 16.06 -1.76
C ILE A 176 12.89 15.24 -3.00
N LEU A 177 12.80 13.90 -2.92
CA LEU A 177 12.96 12.97 -4.03
C LEU A 177 11.61 12.32 -4.33
N SER A 178 11.00 12.64 -5.47
CA SER A 178 9.70 12.13 -5.91
C SER A 178 9.58 12.13 -7.43
N GLN A 179 8.48 11.62 -7.96
CA GLN A 179 8.12 11.68 -9.38
C GLN A 179 6.93 12.61 -9.63
N ASP A 180 6.44 13.31 -8.60
CA ASP A 180 5.27 14.17 -8.73
C ASP A 180 5.69 15.62 -9.02
N SER A 181 5.21 16.16 -10.15
CA SER A 181 5.52 17.53 -10.58
C SER A 181 4.85 18.62 -9.72
N ASP A 182 3.94 18.26 -8.81
CA ASP A 182 3.39 19.20 -7.84
C ASP A 182 4.46 19.81 -6.92
N TYR A 183 5.58 19.10 -6.69
CA TYR A 183 6.71 19.65 -5.91
C TYR A 183 7.42 20.83 -6.59
N ILE A 184 7.24 21.03 -7.90
CA ILE A 184 7.71 22.24 -8.61
C ILE A 184 6.86 23.45 -8.22
N ILE A 185 5.59 23.21 -7.87
CA ILE A 185 4.62 24.26 -7.53
C ILE A 185 4.69 24.63 -6.04
N PHE A 186 4.83 23.64 -5.15
CA PHE A 186 4.93 23.88 -3.70
C PHE A 186 6.08 24.83 -3.34
N ASN A 187 5.83 25.75 -2.41
CA ASN A 187 6.88 26.60 -1.84
C ASN A 187 7.65 25.85 -0.74
N THR A 188 8.47 24.89 -1.15
CA THR A 188 9.18 23.98 -0.26
C THR A 188 10.67 23.86 -0.64
N LYS A 189 11.34 22.80 -0.23
CA LYS A 189 12.74 22.54 -0.55
C LYS A 189 12.92 22.11 -2.01
N MET A 190 14.18 22.00 -2.41
CA MET A 190 14.59 21.54 -3.73
C MET A 190 13.88 20.24 -4.12
N TYR A 191 13.30 20.19 -5.31
CA TYR A 191 12.71 18.99 -5.89
C TYR A 191 13.70 18.26 -6.78
N LEU A 192 13.87 16.97 -6.53
CA LEU A 192 14.71 16.04 -7.25
C LEU A 192 13.86 14.94 -7.91
N SER A 193 14.13 14.65 -9.18
CA SER A 193 13.38 13.69 -9.96
C SER A 193 13.71 12.25 -9.59
N MET A 194 12.73 11.45 -9.21
CA MET A 194 12.87 10.00 -9.09
C MET A 194 12.97 9.32 -10.45
N LEU A 195 12.34 9.88 -11.48
CA LEU A 195 12.35 9.30 -12.83
C LEU A 195 13.76 9.25 -13.43
N HIS A 196 14.56 10.31 -13.16
CA HIS A 196 15.93 10.44 -13.65
C HIS A 196 16.98 10.04 -12.61
N PHE A 197 16.55 9.41 -11.50
CA PHE A 197 17.47 9.02 -10.45
C PHE A 197 18.33 7.82 -10.89
N ASP A 198 19.64 8.04 -11.02
CA ASP A 198 20.59 6.97 -11.25
C ASP A 198 21.01 6.33 -9.93
N PHE A 199 20.63 5.08 -9.76
CA PHE A 199 20.91 4.28 -8.57
C PHE A 199 22.38 3.86 -8.42
N ILE A 200 23.20 4.07 -9.44
CA ILE A 200 24.65 3.78 -9.42
C ILE A 200 25.42 5.02 -8.97
N SER A 201 25.28 6.13 -9.66
CA SER A 201 26.00 7.38 -9.41
C SER A 201 25.37 8.24 -8.30
N PHE A 202 24.08 8.03 -7.97
CA PHE A 202 23.29 8.89 -7.10
C PHE A 202 23.18 10.32 -7.64
N CYS A 203 23.14 10.44 -8.98
CA CYS A 203 22.81 11.66 -9.69
C CYS A 203 21.33 11.65 -10.10
N THR A 204 20.76 12.84 -10.25
CA THR A 204 19.39 13.03 -10.73
C THR A 204 19.21 14.45 -11.28
N ILE A 205 18.00 14.75 -11.80
CA ILE A 205 17.64 16.09 -12.25
C ILE A 205 17.01 16.87 -11.09
N GLN A 206 17.53 18.06 -10.84
CA GLN A 206 16.92 19.10 -9.99
C GLN A 206 16.08 20.03 -10.83
N TYR A 207 14.86 20.37 -10.36
CA TYR A 207 14.02 21.41 -10.97
C TYR A 207 14.06 22.69 -10.13
N ASP A 208 14.27 23.84 -10.81
CA ASP A 208 14.32 25.16 -10.19
C ASP A 208 13.02 25.93 -10.49
N ARG A 209 12.10 25.94 -9.51
CA ARG A 209 10.81 26.61 -9.61
C ARG A 209 10.93 28.13 -9.82
N THR A 210 11.98 28.75 -9.26
CA THR A 210 12.20 30.21 -9.38
C THR A 210 12.67 30.56 -10.79
N CYS A 211 13.62 29.79 -11.32
CA CYS A 211 14.05 29.94 -12.70
C CYS A 211 12.90 29.70 -13.69
N LEU A 212 12.10 28.66 -13.48
CA LEU A 212 10.91 28.38 -14.28
C LEU A 212 9.94 29.59 -14.27
N ALA A 213 9.55 30.06 -13.09
CA ALA A 213 8.59 31.14 -12.96
C ALA A 213 9.08 32.44 -13.61
N LEU A 214 10.27 32.93 -13.22
CA LEU A 214 10.74 34.26 -13.60
C LEU A 214 11.29 34.30 -15.02
N LYS A 215 12.06 33.29 -15.45
CA LYS A 215 12.76 33.33 -16.75
C LYS A 215 11.91 32.78 -17.90
N TYR A 216 11.16 31.72 -17.67
CA TYR A 216 10.44 31.01 -18.74
C TYR A 216 8.95 31.36 -18.80
N LEU A 217 8.27 31.42 -17.64
CA LEU A 217 6.85 31.74 -17.58
C LEU A 217 6.61 33.24 -17.45
N HIS A 218 7.63 34.00 -17.07
CA HIS A 218 7.51 35.46 -16.75
C HIS A 218 6.41 35.75 -15.73
N LEU A 219 6.22 34.83 -14.77
CA LEU A 219 5.28 34.94 -13.65
C LEU A 219 6.04 35.19 -12.35
N GLN A 220 5.34 35.76 -11.35
CA GLN A 220 5.83 35.72 -9.98
C GLN A 220 5.72 34.29 -9.43
N VAL A 221 6.62 33.92 -8.52
CA VAL A 221 6.66 32.54 -7.96
C VAL A 221 5.35 32.21 -7.24
N GLU A 222 4.68 33.21 -6.66
CA GLU A 222 3.39 33.09 -5.99
C GLU A 222 2.24 32.80 -6.95
N GLN A 223 2.43 33.01 -8.26
CA GLN A 223 1.42 32.72 -9.29
C GLN A 223 1.48 31.28 -9.81
N LEU A 224 2.52 30.51 -9.45
CA LEU A 224 2.64 29.10 -9.86
C LEU A 224 1.46 28.21 -9.43
N PRO A 225 0.86 28.35 -8.24
CA PRO A 225 -0.34 27.60 -7.88
C PRO A 225 -1.53 27.86 -8.83
N LEU A 226 -1.77 29.11 -9.22
CA LEU A 226 -2.81 29.43 -10.20
C LEU A 226 -2.47 28.85 -11.59
N PHE A 227 -1.21 28.97 -12.01
CA PHE A 227 -0.72 28.37 -13.25
C PHE A 227 -1.01 26.86 -13.26
N SER A 228 -0.71 26.12 -12.19
CA SER A 228 -0.98 24.68 -12.12
C SER A 228 -2.47 24.34 -12.19
N CYS A 229 -3.32 25.14 -11.53
CA CYS A 229 -4.78 24.97 -11.61
C CYS A 229 -5.31 25.18 -13.03
N LEU A 230 -4.71 26.08 -13.81
CA LEU A 230 -5.17 26.41 -15.16
C LEU A 230 -4.52 25.54 -16.26
N VAL A 231 -3.42 24.88 -15.96
CA VAL A 231 -2.84 23.80 -16.81
C VAL A 231 -3.59 22.48 -16.63
N GLY A 232 -4.03 22.23 -15.42
CA GLY A 232 -4.70 21.02 -14.99
C GLY A 232 -3.86 20.22 -13.99
N ASN A 233 -4.46 19.98 -12.84
CA ASN A 233 -3.92 19.17 -11.75
C ASN A 233 -4.95 18.14 -11.28
N ASP A 234 -4.72 17.48 -10.15
CA ASP A 234 -5.60 16.45 -9.62
C ASP A 234 -6.99 16.98 -9.18
N ILE A 235 -7.12 18.30 -8.91
CA ILE A 235 -8.37 18.97 -8.50
C ILE A 235 -9.07 19.61 -9.70
N VAL A 236 -8.35 20.46 -10.43
CA VAL A 236 -8.87 21.11 -11.65
C VAL A 236 -8.48 20.27 -12.85
N ARG A 237 -9.39 19.42 -13.30
CA ARG A 237 -9.10 18.42 -14.34
C ARG A 237 -8.91 19.07 -15.70
N PHE A 238 -7.94 18.57 -16.44
CA PHE A 238 -7.63 19.01 -17.80
C PHE A 238 -8.83 18.98 -18.75
N GLU A 239 -9.70 17.96 -18.65
CA GLU A 239 -10.87 17.81 -19.51
C GLU A 239 -11.83 19.00 -19.38
N MET A 240 -11.91 19.59 -18.18
CA MET A 240 -12.72 20.78 -17.90
C MET A 240 -12.08 22.08 -18.45
N LEU A 241 -10.75 22.10 -18.54
CA LEU A 241 -9.97 23.23 -19.04
C LEU A 241 -9.77 23.20 -20.55
N LYS A 242 -9.95 22.03 -21.17
CA LYS A 242 -9.66 21.81 -22.58
C LYS A 242 -10.28 22.86 -23.52
N PRO A 243 -11.56 23.29 -23.38
CA PRO A 243 -12.14 24.34 -24.22
C PRO A 243 -11.42 25.69 -24.07
N PHE A 244 -11.08 26.08 -22.84
CA PHE A 244 -10.35 27.30 -22.55
C PHE A 244 -8.91 27.21 -23.11
N LEU A 245 -8.19 26.13 -22.85
CA LEU A 245 -6.83 25.95 -23.35
C LEU A 245 -6.77 25.91 -24.88
N LEU A 246 -7.77 25.31 -25.54
CA LEU A 246 -7.90 25.36 -27.00
C LEU A 246 -8.06 26.80 -27.53
N SER A 247 -8.77 27.67 -26.80
CA SER A 247 -8.93 29.06 -27.19
C SER A 247 -7.62 29.85 -27.10
N LEU A 248 -6.66 29.37 -26.29
CA LEU A 248 -5.31 29.95 -26.14
C LEU A 248 -4.31 29.35 -27.14
N CYS A 249 -4.64 28.24 -27.80
CA CYS A 249 -3.75 27.59 -28.75
C CYS A 249 -3.85 28.21 -30.14
N HIS A 250 -2.71 28.30 -30.84
CA HIS A 250 -2.68 28.61 -32.27
C HIS A 250 -2.91 27.38 -33.16
N THR A 251 -3.04 26.19 -32.58
CA THR A 251 -3.21 24.90 -33.25
C THR A 251 -4.39 24.13 -32.67
N GLN A 252 -4.83 23.08 -33.37
CA GLN A 252 -5.91 22.20 -32.87
C GLN A 252 -5.43 21.21 -31.78
N HIS A 253 -4.14 21.20 -31.46
CA HIS A 253 -3.56 20.28 -30.46
C HIS A 253 -3.19 21.01 -29.18
N VAL A 254 -3.70 20.53 -28.06
CA VAL A 254 -3.46 21.09 -26.73
C VAL A 254 -2.17 20.48 -26.13
N TYR A 255 -1.01 20.95 -26.60
CA TYR A 255 0.29 20.73 -25.95
C TYR A 255 0.70 21.98 -25.18
N MET A 256 1.37 21.83 -24.04
CA MET A 256 1.72 22.97 -23.17
C MET A 256 2.49 24.05 -23.93
N ALA A 257 3.46 23.67 -24.75
CA ALA A 257 4.25 24.60 -25.57
C ALA A 257 3.39 25.49 -26.48
N ASN A 258 2.17 25.06 -26.86
CA ASN A 258 1.30 25.81 -27.77
C ASN A 258 0.43 26.87 -27.08
N TYR A 259 0.24 26.78 -25.76
CA TYR A 259 -0.66 27.70 -25.02
C TYR A 259 0.00 28.36 -23.80
N VAL A 260 1.16 27.91 -23.37
CA VAL A 260 1.78 28.35 -22.11
C VAL A 260 2.01 29.86 -22.07
N GLU A 261 2.47 30.47 -23.17
CA GLU A 261 2.71 31.90 -23.24
C GLU A 261 1.41 32.71 -23.07
N ASN A 262 0.36 32.32 -23.83
CA ASN A 262 -0.95 33.00 -23.74
C ASN A 262 -1.60 32.75 -22.37
N LEU A 263 -1.41 31.60 -21.77
CA LEU A 263 -1.89 31.30 -20.41
C LEU A 263 -1.17 32.18 -19.37
N CYS A 264 0.14 32.35 -19.49
CA CYS A 264 0.91 33.24 -18.60
C CYS A 264 0.49 34.69 -18.76
N ASN A 265 0.21 35.18 -19.99
CA ASN A 265 -0.31 36.50 -20.22
C ASN A 265 -1.70 36.70 -19.59
N PHE A 266 -2.60 35.70 -19.72
CA PHE A 266 -3.88 35.69 -19.04
C PHE A 266 -3.72 35.81 -17.51
N ILE A 267 -2.81 35.02 -16.88
CA ILE A 267 -2.56 35.08 -15.43
C ILE A 267 -2.05 36.46 -14.99
N LYS A 268 -1.19 37.12 -15.80
CA LYS A 268 -0.70 38.48 -15.53
C LYS A 268 -1.83 39.49 -15.58
N GLU A 269 -2.73 39.39 -16.57
CA GLU A 269 -3.87 40.30 -16.73
C GLU A 269 -4.86 40.19 -15.56
N GLU A 270 -4.99 39.00 -14.94
CA GLU A 270 -5.82 38.85 -13.74
C GLU A 270 -5.23 39.49 -12.49
N ASN A 271 -3.95 39.95 -12.52
CA ASN A 271 -3.24 40.56 -11.40
C ASN A 271 -3.33 39.78 -10.08
N TRP A 272 -3.46 38.47 -10.13
CA TRP A 272 -3.57 37.66 -8.94
C TRP A 272 -2.25 37.66 -8.13
N THR A 273 -2.35 38.01 -6.85
CA THR A 273 -1.20 38.24 -5.96
C THR A 273 -0.79 37.05 -5.12
N GLY A 274 -1.44 35.90 -5.30
CA GLY A 274 -1.22 34.69 -4.45
C GLY A 274 -2.19 34.60 -3.26
N ASP A 275 -3.11 35.56 -3.10
CA ASP A 275 -4.10 35.50 -2.03
C ASP A 275 -5.24 34.54 -2.33
N THR A 276 -5.29 33.45 -1.59
CA THR A 276 -6.34 32.42 -1.72
C THR A 276 -7.64 32.78 -1.01
N SER A 277 -7.70 33.92 -0.28
CA SER A 277 -8.89 34.34 0.47
C SER A 277 -9.90 35.13 -0.37
N SER A 278 -9.48 35.66 -1.53
CA SER A 278 -10.33 36.48 -2.39
C SER A 278 -11.29 35.66 -3.25
N TRP A 279 -12.45 35.26 -2.69
CA TRP A 279 -13.49 34.54 -3.42
C TRP A 279 -13.96 35.28 -4.68
N ARG A 280 -13.98 36.62 -4.67
CA ARG A 280 -14.37 37.43 -5.83
C ARG A 280 -13.44 37.22 -7.03
N GLU A 281 -12.14 37.16 -6.80
CA GLU A 281 -11.16 36.87 -7.85
C GLU A 281 -11.33 35.45 -8.41
N MET A 282 -11.57 34.47 -7.53
CA MET A 282 -11.85 33.09 -7.97
C MET A 282 -13.09 33.02 -8.87
N CYS A 283 -14.15 33.73 -8.54
CA CYS A 283 -15.36 33.82 -9.36
C CYS A 283 -15.07 34.50 -10.73
N GLN A 284 -14.25 35.54 -10.77
CA GLN A 284 -13.88 36.23 -12.02
C GLN A 284 -13.05 35.29 -12.93
N ILE A 285 -12.04 34.65 -12.38
CA ILE A 285 -11.22 33.65 -13.12
C ILE A 285 -12.10 32.51 -13.60
N SER A 286 -12.97 31.95 -12.74
CA SER A 286 -13.88 30.88 -13.08
C SER A 286 -14.82 31.24 -14.24
N LEU A 287 -15.37 32.45 -14.24
CA LEU A 287 -16.22 32.93 -15.31
C LEU A 287 -15.50 32.96 -16.66
N LYS A 288 -14.25 33.45 -16.67
CA LYS A 288 -13.42 33.56 -17.88
C LYS A 288 -12.97 32.15 -18.38
N VAL A 289 -12.62 31.28 -17.47
CA VAL A 289 -12.07 29.94 -17.80
C VAL A 289 -13.16 28.91 -18.14
N PHE A 290 -14.24 28.90 -17.36
CA PHE A 290 -15.30 27.88 -17.48
C PHE A 290 -16.64 28.42 -18.01
N GLY A 291 -16.77 29.73 -18.20
CA GLY A 291 -18.04 30.37 -18.55
C GLY A 291 -19.08 30.37 -17.41
N SER A 292 -18.72 29.98 -16.20
CA SER A 292 -19.59 29.92 -15.01
C SER A 292 -18.82 30.21 -13.74
N ILE A 293 -19.46 30.89 -12.79
CA ILE A 293 -18.93 31.14 -11.45
C ILE A 293 -19.05 29.88 -10.55
N ASP A 294 -19.90 28.93 -10.90
CA ASP A 294 -20.17 27.75 -10.07
C ASP A 294 -18.95 26.85 -9.89
N LYS A 295 -17.93 27.00 -10.72
CA LYS A 295 -16.68 26.24 -10.66
C LYS A 295 -15.55 26.97 -9.90
N ALA A 296 -15.81 28.15 -9.34
CA ALA A 296 -14.82 28.92 -8.58
C ALA A 296 -14.25 28.12 -7.38
N TYR A 297 -15.07 27.23 -6.79
CA TYR A 297 -14.62 26.36 -5.70
C TYR A 297 -13.49 25.41 -6.13
N LEU A 298 -13.45 24.95 -7.39
CA LEU A 298 -12.38 24.08 -7.88
C LEU A 298 -11.05 24.84 -7.93
N ILE A 299 -11.07 26.10 -8.40
CA ILE A 299 -9.87 26.95 -8.40
C ILE A 299 -9.42 27.19 -6.96
N HIS A 300 -10.35 27.54 -6.07
CA HIS A 300 -10.06 27.79 -4.66
C HIS A 300 -9.43 26.55 -3.98
N GLU A 301 -10.05 25.37 -4.11
CA GLU A 301 -9.50 24.13 -3.54
C GLU A 301 -8.15 23.76 -4.19
N GLY A 302 -8.00 23.97 -5.49
CA GLY A 302 -6.72 23.77 -6.18
C GLY A 302 -5.61 24.68 -5.66
N LEU A 303 -5.88 25.95 -5.42
CA LEU A 303 -4.93 26.89 -4.84
C LEU A 303 -4.60 26.53 -3.38
N LYS A 304 -5.62 26.20 -2.61
CA LYS A 304 -5.50 25.81 -1.20
C LYS A 304 -4.64 24.55 -1.01
N SER A 305 -4.67 23.62 -1.97
CA SER A 305 -3.87 22.40 -1.90
C SER A 305 -2.35 22.66 -1.90
N TYR A 306 -1.90 23.83 -2.38
CA TYR A 306 -0.49 24.25 -2.34
C TYR A 306 -0.12 25.18 -1.16
N ALA A 307 -1.09 25.53 -0.31
CA ALA A 307 -0.88 26.48 0.80
C ALA A 307 -0.34 25.76 2.04
N LEU A 308 0.97 25.73 2.25
CA LEU A 308 1.65 25.02 3.34
C LEU A 308 1.42 25.61 4.74
N ASN A 309 0.79 26.79 4.86
CA ASN A 309 0.41 27.40 6.14
C ASN A 309 -0.84 26.77 6.77
N CYS A 310 -1.54 25.89 6.06
CA CYS A 310 -2.67 25.15 6.60
C CYS A 310 -2.19 23.97 7.48
N ASP A 311 -2.99 23.65 8.49
CA ASP A 311 -2.74 22.44 9.29
C ASP A 311 -3.01 21.18 8.46
N ILE A 312 -2.23 20.12 8.73
CA ILE A 312 -2.49 18.81 8.15
C ILE A 312 -3.83 18.32 8.71
N PRO A 313 -4.81 17.97 7.85
CA PRO A 313 -6.07 17.42 8.31
C PRO A 313 -5.84 16.19 9.19
N SER A 314 -6.42 16.20 10.38
CA SER A 314 -6.36 15.09 11.31
C SER A 314 -7.79 14.57 11.55
N PRO A 315 -8.24 13.56 10.79
CA PRO A 315 -9.59 13.01 10.92
C PRO A 315 -9.78 12.40 12.30
N LYS A 316 -10.94 12.63 12.91
CA LYS A 316 -11.27 12.09 14.23
C LYS A 316 -11.71 10.63 14.11
N VAL A 317 -11.49 9.87 15.19
CA VAL A 317 -12.03 8.51 15.29
C VAL A 317 -13.57 8.56 15.33
N CYS A 318 -14.21 7.79 14.43
CA CYS A 318 -15.68 7.82 14.22
C CYS A 318 -16.49 7.26 15.41
N ILE A 319 -15.86 6.50 16.31
CA ILE A 319 -16.51 5.97 17.51
C ILE A 319 -16.08 6.74 18.76
N LYS A 320 -16.89 6.67 19.80
CA LYS A 320 -16.56 7.28 21.09
C LYS A 320 -15.44 6.49 21.77
N VAL A 321 -14.27 7.09 21.83
CA VAL A 321 -13.07 6.56 22.48
C VAL A 321 -12.46 7.61 23.43
N SER A 322 -11.53 7.19 24.29
CA SER A 322 -10.74 8.12 25.11
C SER A 322 -9.74 8.90 24.25
N SER A 323 -9.34 10.09 24.70
CA SER A 323 -8.29 10.89 24.05
C SER A 323 -6.97 10.11 23.94
N LYS A 324 -6.69 9.21 24.91
CA LYS A 324 -5.53 8.30 24.83
C LYS A 324 -5.62 7.35 23.64
N MET A 325 -6.79 6.76 23.40
CA MET A 325 -7.01 5.85 22.29
C MET A 325 -6.90 6.58 20.95
N GLU A 326 -7.55 7.75 20.82
CA GLU A 326 -7.49 8.58 19.63
C GLU A 326 -6.03 8.94 19.28
N LYS A 327 -5.28 9.45 20.28
CA LYS A 327 -3.85 9.73 20.11
C LYS A 327 -3.05 8.49 19.69
N THR A 328 -3.33 7.34 20.29
CA THR A 328 -2.63 6.08 19.96
C THR A 328 -2.94 5.60 18.54
N VAL A 329 -4.17 5.77 18.04
CA VAL A 329 -4.54 5.45 16.65
C VAL A 329 -3.69 6.27 15.68
N HIS A 330 -3.59 7.58 15.89
CA HIS A 330 -2.79 8.48 15.05
C HIS A 330 -1.28 8.17 15.14
N GLU A 331 -0.75 8.02 16.35
CA GLU A 331 0.68 7.72 16.56
C GLU A 331 1.08 6.38 15.92
N ARG A 332 0.25 5.35 16.07
CA ARG A 332 0.54 4.04 15.48
C ARG A 332 0.42 4.05 13.96
N HIS A 333 -0.51 4.83 13.40
CA HIS A 333 -0.61 5.02 11.96
C HIS A 333 0.60 5.77 11.43
N TRP A 334 0.89 6.96 11.97
CA TRP A 334 2.05 7.77 11.56
C TRP A 334 3.36 6.98 11.61
N ASN A 335 3.56 6.21 12.68
CA ASN A 335 4.75 5.39 12.83
C ASN A 335 4.68 4.03 12.14
N CYS A 336 3.72 3.76 11.26
CA CYS A 336 3.56 2.47 10.57
C CYS A 336 3.58 1.26 11.53
N LEU A 337 2.87 1.31 12.66
CA LEU A 337 2.83 0.23 13.66
C LEU A 337 1.58 -0.65 13.56
N ASN A 338 0.64 -0.29 12.67
CA ASN A 338 -0.58 -1.04 12.38
C ASN A 338 -0.69 -1.28 10.87
N ALA A 339 -1.56 -2.21 10.49
CA ALA A 339 -2.06 -2.26 9.12
C ALA A 339 -2.71 -0.91 8.78
N PRO A 340 -2.40 -0.30 7.62
CA PRO A 340 -2.96 1.00 7.23
C PRO A 340 -4.49 1.07 7.29
N TYR A 341 -5.14 -0.02 6.98
CA TYR A 341 -6.61 -0.16 7.04
C TYR A 341 -7.26 0.21 8.39
N ILE A 342 -6.53 0.06 9.51
CA ILE A 342 -7.05 0.39 10.85
C ILE A 342 -7.39 1.87 10.96
N PHE A 343 -6.57 2.74 10.37
CA PHE A 343 -6.80 4.17 10.39
C PHE A 343 -8.00 4.56 9.53
N ASP A 344 -8.07 4.01 8.31
CA ASP A 344 -9.21 4.24 7.41
C ASP A 344 -10.52 3.76 8.03
N LEU A 345 -10.53 2.56 8.62
CA LEU A 345 -11.70 2.02 9.31
C LEU A 345 -12.13 2.90 10.47
N LEU A 346 -11.22 3.24 11.37
CA LEU A 346 -11.56 3.98 12.60
C LEU A 346 -11.88 5.46 12.35
N CYS A 347 -11.31 6.09 11.31
CA CYS A 347 -11.46 7.52 11.05
C CYS A 347 -12.41 7.84 9.90
N LYS A 348 -12.70 6.89 9.00
CA LYS A 348 -13.57 7.10 7.83
C LYS A 348 -14.64 6.05 7.63
N MET A 349 -14.60 4.94 8.36
CA MET A 349 -15.43 3.75 8.11
C MET A 349 -15.24 3.19 6.70
N GLU A 350 -14.02 3.28 6.16
CA GLU A 350 -13.66 2.81 4.83
C GLU A 350 -12.65 1.67 4.90
N PHE A 351 -12.75 0.75 3.95
CA PHE A 351 -11.75 -0.26 3.65
C PHE A 351 -11.48 -0.26 2.15
N SER A 352 -10.21 -0.35 1.75
CA SER A 352 -9.87 -0.45 0.34
C SER A 352 -8.88 -1.58 0.09
N GLN A 353 -9.19 -2.42 -0.90
CA GLN A 353 -8.26 -3.41 -1.41
C GLN A 353 -7.88 -3.07 -2.84
N ARG A 354 -6.57 -3.09 -3.14
CA ARG A 354 -6.11 -2.91 -4.52
C ARG A 354 -6.48 -4.11 -5.38
N GLU A 355 -6.46 -3.87 -6.68
CA GLU A 355 -6.47 -4.89 -7.71
C GLU A 355 -5.36 -5.91 -7.43
N VAL A 356 -5.66 -7.17 -7.62
CA VAL A 356 -4.75 -8.28 -7.37
C VAL A 356 -4.73 -9.21 -8.59
N LEU A 357 -3.62 -9.90 -8.79
CA LEU A 357 -3.43 -10.83 -9.90
C LEU A 357 -4.14 -12.16 -9.59
N GLU A 358 -5.44 -12.21 -9.85
CA GLU A 358 -6.29 -13.38 -9.57
C GLU A 358 -7.06 -13.82 -10.81
N ASP A 359 -7.51 -15.08 -10.80
CA ASP A 359 -8.35 -15.66 -11.84
C ASP A 359 -9.80 -15.18 -11.67
N GLU A 360 -10.28 -14.35 -12.58
CA GLU A 360 -11.64 -13.81 -12.52
C GLU A 360 -12.75 -14.86 -12.64
N SER A 361 -12.45 -16.05 -13.15
CA SER A 361 -13.40 -17.17 -13.17
C SER A 361 -13.63 -17.80 -11.80
N ARG A 362 -12.85 -17.42 -10.78
CA ARG A 362 -12.91 -17.93 -9.42
C ARG A 362 -13.48 -16.91 -8.45
N LEU A 363 -13.68 -17.34 -7.21
CA LEU A 363 -14.12 -16.42 -6.16
C LEU A 363 -13.04 -15.36 -5.88
N PRO A 364 -13.37 -14.06 -5.98
CA PRO A 364 -12.41 -13.00 -5.71
C PRO A 364 -11.86 -13.02 -4.28
N CYS A 365 -10.57 -12.72 -4.11
CA CYS A 365 -9.93 -12.59 -2.79
C CYS A 365 -10.69 -11.62 -1.87
N ALA A 366 -11.22 -10.53 -2.44
CA ALA A 366 -11.99 -9.54 -1.70
C ALA A 366 -13.24 -10.14 -1.05
N ILE A 367 -13.90 -11.08 -1.72
CA ILE A 367 -15.08 -11.79 -1.19
C ILE A 367 -14.65 -12.90 -0.23
N LEU A 368 -13.63 -13.68 -0.60
CA LEU A 368 -13.14 -14.80 0.20
C LEU A 368 -12.83 -14.42 1.65
N TYR A 369 -12.16 -13.28 1.86
CA TYR A 369 -11.77 -12.82 3.19
C TYR A 369 -12.76 -11.83 3.82
N ARG A 370 -13.92 -11.57 3.20
CA ARG A 370 -14.90 -10.58 3.67
C ARG A 370 -15.43 -10.88 5.06
N GLU A 371 -15.81 -12.11 5.38
CA GLU A 371 -16.33 -12.46 6.71
C GLU A 371 -15.31 -12.21 7.82
N ILE A 372 -14.03 -12.51 7.58
CA ILE A 372 -12.96 -12.21 8.54
C ILE A 372 -12.87 -10.70 8.76
N ARG A 373 -12.96 -9.89 7.70
CA ARG A 373 -12.99 -8.42 7.82
C ARG A 373 -14.23 -7.94 8.59
N GLN A 374 -15.41 -8.49 8.28
CA GLN A 374 -16.64 -8.15 8.99
C GLN A 374 -16.53 -8.42 10.51
N ARG A 375 -15.86 -9.51 10.91
CA ARG A 375 -15.58 -9.80 12.33
C ARG A 375 -14.55 -8.82 12.91
N CYS A 376 -13.56 -8.38 12.13
CA CYS A 376 -12.69 -7.27 12.55
C CYS A 376 -13.48 -5.99 12.80
N TYR A 377 -14.40 -5.63 11.89
CA TYR A 377 -15.28 -4.47 12.06
C TYR A 377 -16.14 -4.63 13.33
N GLY A 378 -16.65 -5.82 13.58
CA GLY A 378 -17.39 -6.12 14.82
C GLY A 378 -16.60 -5.82 16.09
N VAL A 379 -15.30 -6.13 16.09
CA VAL A 379 -14.40 -5.84 17.23
C VAL A 379 -14.04 -4.35 17.29
N LEU A 380 -13.64 -3.75 16.17
CA LEU A 380 -13.24 -2.33 16.11
C LEU A 380 -14.36 -1.39 16.54
N PHE A 381 -15.59 -1.68 16.13
CA PHE A 381 -16.76 -0.84 16.40
C PHE A 381 -17.59 -1.30 17.61
N ASN A 382 -17.09 -2.26 18.39
CA ASN A 382 -17.75 -2.79 19.57
C ASN A 382 -19.19 -3.30 19.31
N CYS A 383 -19.41 -3.95 18.17
CA CYS A 383 -20.69 -4.57 17.83
C CYS A 383 -20.84 -5.90 18.58
N PHE A 384 -21.67 -5.92 19.63
CA PHE A 384 -21.85 -7.09 20.49
C PHE A 384 -23.29 -7.61 20.47
N VAL A 385 -23.45 -8.92 20.42
CA VAL A 385 -24.72 -9.58 20.77
C VAL A 385 -24.71 -9.79 22.27
N PRO A 386 -25.68 -9.22 23.04
CA PRO A 386 -25.79 -9.50 24.45
C PRO A 386 -26.08 -11.00 24.67
N PRO A 387 -25.51 -11.66 25.71
CA PRO A 387 -25.68 -13.10 25.95
C PRO A 387 -27.12 -13.56 26.21
N HIS A 388 -28.10 -12.68 26.37
CA HIS A 388 -29.48 -12.98 26.77
C HIS A 388 -30.55 -12.13 26.06
N SER A 389 -30.44 -11.86 24.76
CA SER A 389 -31.56 -11.21 24.05
C SER A 389 -32.48 -12.21 23.32
N VAL A 390 -33.05 -13.16 24.05
CA VAL A 390 -34.16 -14.00 23.54
C VAL A 390 -35.53 -13.37 23.82
N ALA A 391 -35.60 -12.16 24.33
CA ALA A 391 -36.89 -11.48 24.61
C ALA A 391 -36.84 -10.00 24.25
N ASN A 392 -37.41 -9.67 23.13
CA ASN A 392 -37.94 -8.42 22.58
C ASN A 392 -37.26 -7.94 21.26
N PRO A 393 -37.91 -8.16 20.11
CA PRO A 393 -37.42 -7.72 18.80
C PRO A 393 -37.68 -6.23 18.51
N GLY A 394 -37.89 -5.39 19.52
CA GLY A 394 -38.33 -4.01 19.34
C GLY A 394 -37.44 -2.89 19.89
N LYS A 395 -36.25 -3.19 20.43
CA LYS A 395 -35.32 -2.12 20.87
C LYS A 395 -33.92 -2.39 20.36
N THR A 396 -33.67 -1.99 19.14
CA THR A 396 -32.35 -1.87 18.52
C THR A 396 -31.54 -0.82 19.28
N ARG A 397 -30.44 -1.22 19.91
CA ARG A 397 -29.44 -0.32 20.45
C ARG A 397 -28.28 -0.18 19.44
N SER A 398 -28.05 1.03 19.01
CA SER A 398 -26.85 1.68 18.42
C SER A 398 -25.88 0.89 17.50
N GLY A 399 -26.01 -0.39 17.24
CA GLY A 399 -25.15 -1.16 16.36
C GLY A 399 -25.70 -1.35 14.94
N ASP A 400 -26.99 -1.13 14.73
CA ASP A 400 -27.65 -1.38 13.43
C ASP A 400 -27.35 -0.32 12.36
N SER A 401 -26.62 0.74 12.70
CA SER A 401 -26.32 1.85 11.81
C SER A 401 -24.86 1.90 11.31
N ILE A 402 -23.98 0.99 11.77
CA ILE A 402 -22.59 0.99 11.31
C ILE A 402 -22.50 0.22 10.00
N ILE A 403 -22.06 0.92 8.96
CA ILE A 403 -21.81 0.39 7.64
C ILE A 403 -20.38 0.80 7.27
N ILE A 404 -19.64 -0.12 6.71
CA ILE A 404 -18.27 0.11 6.21
C ILE A 404 -18.32 0.17 4.69
N ASP A 405 -17.75 1.21 4.13
CA ASP A 405 -17.61 1.41 2.69
C ASP A 405 -16.40 0.62 2.18
N GLU A 406 -16.64 -0.55 1.56
CA GLU A 406 -15.56 -1.36 0.96
C GLU A 406 -15.34 -0.98 -0.51
N TRP A 407 -14.15 -0.47 -0.80
CA TRP A 407 -13.67 -0.15 -2.14
C TRP A 407 -12.72 -1.26 -2.62
N CYS A 408 -13.26 -2.30 -3.22
CA CYS A 408 -12.50 -3.47 -3.65
C CYS A 408 -12.64 -3.66 -5.16
N ALA A 409 -11.51 -3.75 -5.89
CA ALA A 409 -11.49 -4.02 -7.31
C ALA A 409 -11.51 -5.53 -7.55
N TYR A 410 -12.58 -6.04 -8.15
CA TYR A 410 -12.71 -7.43 -8.58
C TYR A 410 -13.82 -7.57 -9.63
N GLN A 411 -13.90 -8.68 -10.35
CA GLN A 411 -14.93 -8.94 -11.34
C GLN A 411 -16.34 -8.85 -10.74
N GLY A 412 -17.19 -8.09 -11.41
CA GLY A 412 -18.58 -7.86 -11.00
C GLY A 412 -18.76 -6.66 -10.06
N ASN A 413 -17.69 -5.97 -9.67
CA ASN A 413 -17.75 -4.70 -8.94
C ASN A 413 -17.29 -3.53 -9.82
N SER A 414 -18.22 -2.62 -10.17
CA SER A 414 -17.92 -1.44 -11.00
C SER A 414 -17.04 -0.40 -10.33
N MET A 415 -16.92 -0.43 -9.00
CA MET A 415 -16.25 0.59 -8.19
C MET A 415 -16.80 2.02 -8.33
N ASP A 416 -17.92 2.23 -8.99
CA ASP A 416 -18.56 3.56 -9.07
C ASP A 416 -19.03 4.02 -7.69
N GLU A 417 -19.48 3.06 -6.87
CA GLU A 417 -19.85 3.22 -5.47
C GLU A 417 -19.19 2.12 -4.63
N PRO A 418 -19.00 2.35 -3.31
CA PRO A 418 -18.48 1.32 -2.42
C PRO A 418 -19.53 0.23 -2.15
N GLU A 419 -19.08 -0.95 -1.80
CA GLU A 419 -19.96 -1.96 -1.24
C GLU A 419 -20.21 -1.67 0.25
N TYR A 420 -21.48 -1.68 0.63
CA TYR A 420 -21.94 -1.37 1.98
C TYR A 420 -21.94 -2.62 2.86
N VAL A 421 -20.87 -2.79 3.65
CA VAL A 421 -20.61 -4.00 4.42
C VAL A 421 -20.92 -3.79 5.92
N LYS A 422 -21.73 -4.69 6.49
CA LYS A 422 -22.09 -4.65 7.92
C LYS A 422 -21.07 -5.44 8.76
N PRO A 423 -20.70 -4.93 9.95
CA PRO A 423 -19.93 -5.69 10.93
C PRO A 423 -20.64 -6.99 11.36
N LEU A 424 -19.84 -8.05 11.57
CA LEU A 424 -20.31 -9.29 12.20
C LEU A 424 -19.84 -9.37 13.65
N PRO A 425 -20.73 -9.70 14.60
CA PRO A 425 -20.32 -9.92 15.98
C PRO A 425 -19.55 -11.24 16.13
N LEU A 426 -18.58 -11.28 17.05
CA LEU A 426 -17.91 -12.53 17.39
C LEU A 426 -18.85 -13.46 18.17
N LYS A 427 -18.90 -14.73 17.76
CA LYS A 427 -19.63 -15.79 18.44
C LYS A 427 -18.69 -16.51 19.43
N ASN A 428 -19.24 -16.99 20.55
CA ASN A 428 -18.59 -17.94 21.48
C ASN A 428 -17.23 -17.52 22.08
N LEU A 429 -17.04 -16.25 22.41
CA LEU A 429 -15.78 -15.80 23.01
C LEU A 429 -15.67 -16.22 24.48
N SER A 430 -14.85 -17.20 24.79
CA SER A 430 -14.44 -17.55 26.16
C SER A 430 -13.11 -16.86 26.56
N VAL A 431 -13.05 -15.54 26.39
CA VAL A 431 -12.03 -14.72 27.07
C VAL A 431 -12.63 -14.28 28.40
N ALA A 432 -11.82 -14.02 29.42
CA ALA A 432 -12.27 -13.72 30.78
C ALA A 432 -13.67 -13.06 30.85
N ARG A 433 -14.70 -13.81 31.30
CA ARG A 433 -16.13 -13.43 31.44
C ARG A 433 -17.01 -13.52 30.18
N ASN A 434 -16.64 -14.23 29.12
CA ASN A 434 -17.47 -14.43 27.90
C ASN A 434 -17.97 -13.13 27.22
N VAL A 435 -17.23 -12.04 27.30
CA VAL A 435 -17.54 -10.75 26.69
C VAL A 435 -16.40 -10.37 25.74
N VAL A 436 -16.75 -9.95 24.54
CA VAL A 436 -15.76 -9.36 23.62
C VAL A 436 -15.21 -8.09 24.27
N PRO A 437 -13.89 -7.95 24.45
CA PRO A 437 -13.33 -6.76 25.07
C PRO A 437 -13.55 -5.55 24.16
N LYS A 438 -13.86 -4.38 24.74
CA LYS A 438 -13.84 -3.12 23.99
C LYS A 438 -12.45 -2.91 23.40
N ILE A 439 -12.36 -2.21 22.27
CA ILE A 439 -11.10 -1.95 21.59
C ILE A 439 -10.02 -1.36 22.51
N GLU A 440 -10.39 -0.47 23.43
CA GLU A 440 -9.44 0.12 24.40
C GLU A 440 -8.92 -0.92 25.40
N ASP A 441 -9.77 -1.80 25.89
CA ASP A 441 -9.37 -2.87 26.80
C ASP A 441 -8.48 -3.88 26.07
N LEU A 442 -8.85 -4.22 24.83
CA LEU A 442 -8.08 -5.08 23.96
C LEU A 442 -6.68 -4.51 23.69
N TRP A 443 -6.54 -3.22 23.39
CA TRP A 443 -5.26 -2.61 23.07
C TRP A 443 -4.40 -2.36 24.30
N PHE A 444 -4.97 -1.94 25.45
CA PHE A 444 -4.22 -1.43 26.59
C PHE A 444 -4.16 -2.34 27.81
N LYS A 445 -5.13 -3.27 27.97
CA LYS A 445 -5.27 -4.03 29.22
C LYS A 445 -4.97 -5.52 29.07
N LEU A 446 -5.20 -6.10 27.88
CA LEU A 446 -5.02 -7.53 27.68
C LEU A 446 -3.55 -7.91 27.42
N SER A 447 -3.17 -9.08 27.92
CA SER A 447 -1.87 -9.69 27.62
C SER A 447 -1.77 -10.14 26.15
N SER A 448 -0.54 -10.34 25.64
CA SER A 448 -0.34 -10.82 24.26
C SER A 448 -1.04 -12.16 24.00
N LYS A 449 -1.11 -13.07 24.98
CA LYS A 449 -1.80 -14.36 24.84
C LYS A 449 -3.31 -14.17 24.73
N GLU A 450 -3.92 -13.29 25.52
CA GLU A 450 -5.34 -12.97 25.43
C GLU A 450 -5.69 -12.29 24.10
N LYS A 451 -4.86 -11.35 23.65
CA LYS A 451 -4.98 -10.73 22.32
C LYS A 451 -4.89 -11.77 21.20
N LEU A 452 -3.93 -12.71 21.29
CA LEU A 452 -3.80 -13.79 20.32
C LEU A 452 -5.01 -14.74 20.33
N LYS A 453 -5.68 -14.90 21.49
CA LYS A 453 -6.91 -15.68 21.57
C LYS A 453 -8.07 -14.97 20.87
N VAL A 454 -8.19 -13.63 20.99
CA VAL A 454 -9.17 -12.84 20.22
C VAL A 454 -8.88 -12.93 18.72
N PHE A 455 -7.60 -12.80 18.32
CA PHE A 455 -7.16 -13.01 16.94
C PHE A 455 -7.63 -14.35 16.39
N TRP A 456 -7.40 -15.45 17.10
CA TRP A 456 -7.82 -16.78 16.70
C TRP A 456 -9.36 -16.90 16.55
N HIS A 457 -10.13 -16.29 17.46
CA HIS A 457 -11.59 -16.26 17.37
C HIS A 457 -12.12 -15.47 16.16
N ILE A 458 -11.47 -14.37 15.78
CA ILE A 458 -11.85 -13.61 14.58
C ILE A 458 -11.71 -14.48 13.32
N LEU A 459 -10.71 -15.32 13.26
CA LEU A 459 -10.42 -16.14 12.08
C LEU A 459 -11.43 -17.26 11.88
N GLU A 460 -11.99 -17.82 12.96
CA GLU A 460 -12.88 -19.01 12.92
C GLU A 460 -12.28 -20.20 12.13
N ILE A 461 -10.95 -20.38 12.24
CA ILE A 461 -10.22 -21.48 11.58
C ILE A 461 -10.31 -22.77 12.41
N PRO A 462 -10.21 -23.96 11.77
CA PRO A 462 -10.30 -25.24 12.47
C PRO A 462 -9.14 -25.53 13.43
N MET A 463 -8.01 -24.83 13.25
CA MET A 463 -6.79 -24.99 14.05
C MET A 463 -7.03 -24.80 15.55
N LYS A 464 -6.47 -25.68 16.39
CA LYS A 464 -6.53 -25.57 17.85
C LYS A 464 -5.69 -24.39 18.36
N PHE A 465 -6.26 -23.59 19.28
CA PHE A 465 -5.58 -22.41 19.84
C PHE A 465 -4.26 -22.74 20.55
N ASP A 466 -4.21 -23.83 21.31
CA ASP A 466 -3.00 -24.20 22.05
C ASP A 466 -1.84 -24.51 21.10
N LEU A 467 -2.11 -25.18 19.96
CA LEU A 467 -1.09 -25.44 18.94
C LEU A 467 -0.60 -24.13 18.30
N LEU A 468 -1.49 -23.18 18.06
CA LEU A 468 -1.14 -21.85 17.54
C LEU A 468 -0.28 -21.08 18.53
N ALA A 469 -0.66 -21.09 19.82
CA ALA A 469 0.04 -20.35 20.87
C ALA A 469 1.46 -20.84 21.13
N ASP A 470 1.75 -22.09 20.78
CA ASP A 470 3.09 -22.72 20.92
C ASP A 470 3.99 -22.50 19.69
N LEU A 471 3.46 -21.87 18.60
CA LEU A 471 4.26 -21.59 17.42
C LEU A 471 5.24 -20.42 17.64
N PRO A 472 6.42 -20.49 17.02
CA PRO A 472 7.26 -19.29 16.85
C PRO A 472 6.47 -18.19 16.10
N ASN A 473 6.67 -16.93 16.49
CA ASN A 473 5.98 -15.78 15.89
C ASN A 473 6.07 -15.76 14.35
N ASP A 474 7.23 -16.13 13.77
CA ASP A 474 7.46 -16.18 12.32
C ASP A 474 6.55 -17.19 11.57
N HIS A 475 5.91 -18.12 12.28
CA HIS A 475 5.06 -19.15 11.67
C HIS A 475 3.56 -18.94 11.92
N ILE A 476 3.17 -17.98 12.80
CA ILE A 476 1.76 -17.76 13.17
C ILE A 476 0.94 -17.35 11.95
N VAL A 477 1.40 -16.34 11.21
CA VAL A 477 0.67 -15.82 10.03
C VAL A 477 0.58 -16.88 8.93
N LEU A 478 1.69 -17.55 8.62
CA LEU A 478 1.71 -18.65 7.67
C LEU A 478 0.68 -19.72 8.04
N ALA A 479 0.72 -20.20 9.28
CA ALA A 479 -0.14 -21.28 9.74
C ALA A 479 -1.62 -20.89 9.69
N CYS A 480 -1.97 -19.68 10.12
CA CYS A 480 -3.35 -19.20 10.07
C CYS A 480 -3.84 -19.01 8.63
N THR A 481 -3.01 -18.44 7.75
CA THR A 481 -3.36 -18.27 6.33
C THR A 481 -3.61 -19.62 5.66
N LEU A 482 -2.72 -20.58 5.84
CA LEU A 482 -2.90 -21.92 5.27
C LEU A 482 -4.12 -22.65 5.86
N SER A 483 -4.33 -22.57 7.18
CA SER A 483 -5.51 -23.17 7.82
C SER A 483 -6.83 -22.53 7.31
N SER A 484 -6.82 -21.23 7.03
CA SER A 484 -7.96 -20.54 6.41
C SER A 484 -8.22 -21.03 4.98
N LEU A 485 -7.18 -21.23 4.16
CA LEU A 485 -7.30 -21.77 2.80
C LEU A 485 -7.75 -23.25 2.78
N ILE A 486 -7.32 -24.03 3.75
CA ILE A 486 -7.77 -25.44 3.91
C ILE A 486 -9.23 -25.47 4.35
N GLY A 487 -9.66 -24.57 5.25
CA GLY A 487 -11.06 -24.45 5.68
C GLY A 487 -11.99 -24.09 4.54
N GLY A 488 -11.50 -23.31 3.58
CA GLY A 488 -12.21 -22.97 2.35
C GLY A 488 -13.58 -22.32 2.57
N LEU A 489 -14.40 -22.40 1.52
CA LEU A 489 -15.81 -22.03 1.54
C LEU A 489 -16.66 -23.30 1.34
N GLU A 490 -17.76 -23.41 2.08
CA GLU A 490 -18.70 -24.52 1.92
C GLU A 490 -18.03 -25.91 1.94
N GLU A 491 -17.07 -26.11 2.84
CA GLU A 491 -16.32 -27.37 3.03
C GLU A 491 -15.38 -27.76 1.87
N SER A 492 -15.22 -26.93 0.86
CA SER A 492 -14.26 -27.18 -0.23
C SER A 492 -12.94 -26.44 -0.01
N PRO A 493 -11.80 -27.13 0.08
CA PRO A 493 -10.52 -26.49 0.29
C PRO A 493 -10.08 -25.69 -0.96
N LEU A 494 -9.48 -24.52 -0.73
CA LEU A 494 -8.93 -23.65 -1.77
C LEU A 494 -7.47 -23.99 -2.11
N ILE A 495 -6.88 -24.93 -1.38
CA ILE A 495 -5.48 -25.35 -1.50
C ILE A 495 -5.39 -26.86 -1.43
N GLN A 496 -4.52 -27.45 -2.25
CA GLN A 496 -4.31 -28.89 -2.28
C GLN A 496 -3.22 -29.33 -1.28
N PRO A 497 -3.22 -30.60 -0.82
CA PRO A 497 -2.22 -31.08 0.15
C PRO A 497 -0.77 -30.88 -0.29
N LEU A 498 -0.47 -31.10 -1.58
CA LEU A 498 0.88 -30.89 -2.12
C LEU A 498 1.34 -29.44 -2.00
N GLU A 499 0.43 -28.50 -2.28
CA GLU A 499 0.68 -27.06 -2.17
C GLU A 499 0.87 -26.62 -0.71
N VAL A 500 0.06 -27.17 0.22
CA VAL A 500 0.28 -26.97 1.67
C VAL A 500 1.67 -27.42 2.07
N ALA A 501 2.10 -28.60 1.61
CA ALA A 501 3.44 -29.13 1.88
C ALA A 501 4.54 -28.20 1.35
N VAL A 502 4.36 -27.63 0.16
CA VAL A 502 5.32 -26.67 -0.44
C VAL A 502 5.41 -25.39 0.37
N PHE A 503 4.28 -24.81 0.79
CA PHE A 503 4.29 -23.61 1.65
C PHE A 503 4.98 -23.87 3.00
N VAL A 504 4.70 -25.00 3.64
CA VAL A 504 5.34 -25.40 4.91
C VAL A 504 6.84 -25.62 4.72
N ALA A 505 7.25 -26.28 3.64
CA ALA A 505 8.66 -26.55 3.37
C ALA A 505 9.46 -25.27 3.13
N GLN A 506 8.96 -24.36 2.26
CA GLN A 506 9.68 -23.11 1.95
C GLN A 506 9.87 -22.20 3.17
N ALA A 507 8.93 -22.20 4.11
CA ALA A 507 9.04 -21.42 5.34
C ALA A 507 10.23 -21.87 6.22
N LEU A 508 10.64 -23.13 6.09
CA LEU A 508 11.75 -23.71 6.85
C LEU A 508 13.10 -23.61 6.12
N TRP A 509 13.11 -23.08 4.88
CA TRP A 509 14.35 -22.90 4.13
C TRP A 509 15.17 -21.74 4.68
N ASN A 510 16.47 -21.96 4.85
CA ASN A 510 17.43 -20.86 5.02
C ASN A 510 17.67 -20.23 3.63
N LYS A 511 16.89 -19.18 3.32
CA LYS A 511 16.86 -18.53 2.00
C LYS A 511 18.12 -17.70 1.80
N LYS A 512 18.89 -17.99 0.74
CA LYS A 512 20.01 -17.18 0.28
C LYS A 512 19.69 -16.57 -1.07
N ILE A 513 19.90 -15.27 -1.26
CA ILE A 513 19.56 -14.57 -2.49
C ILE A 513 20.19 -15.22 -3.72
N LYS A 514 21.50 -15.52 -3.66
CA LYS A 514 22.20 -16.19 -4.79
C LYS A 514 21.56 -17.50 -5.19
N GLU A 515 21.00 -18.26 -4.25
CA GLU A 515 20.25 -19.48 -4.53
C GLU A 515 18.90 -19.15 -5.18
N LEU A 516 18.16 -18.17 -4.64
CA LEU A 516 16.83 -17.79 -5.14
C LEU A 516 16.89 -17.23 -6.57
N LEU A 517 17.87 -16.38 -6.88
CA LEU A 517 18.04 -15.81 -8.23
C LEU A 517 18.21 -16.87 -9.32
N ASN A 518 18.90 -17.96 -9.00
CA ASN A 518 19.24 -19.03 -9.95
C ASN A 518 18.27 -20.22 -9.93
N LEU A 519 17.12 -20.10 -9.23
CA LEU A 519 16.13 -21.19 -9.21
C LEU A 519 15.49 -21.34 -10.60
N PRO A 520 15.54 -22.53 -11.21
CA PRO A 520 14.84 -22.77 -12.45
C PRO A 520 13.33 -22.88 -12.22
N ILE A 521 12.55 -22.20 -13.06
CA ILE A 521 11.10 -22.34 -13.15
C ILE A 521 10.80 -22.82 -14.58
N PRO A 522 10.75 -24.14 -14.81
CA PRO A 522 10.57 -24.69 -16.15
C PRO A 522 9.19 -24.39 -16.74
N TRP A 523 8.18 -24.22 -15.92
CA TRP A 523 6.84 -23.76 -16.33
C TRP A 523 6.19 -22.99 -15.19
N LEU A 524 5.30 -22.10 -15.56
CA LEU A 524 4.49 -21.32 -14.66
C LEU A 524 3.03 -21.71 -14.87
N ASP A 525 2.33 -21.94 -13.79
CA ASP A 525 0.95 -22.42 -13.78
C ASP A 525 0.02 -21.32 -13.25
N ALA A 526 -1.03 -20.99 -14.00
CA ALA A 526 -2.00 -19.96 -13.63
C ALA A 526 -2.68 -20.25 -12.28
N ASP A 527 -2.97 -21.52 -11.97
CA ASP A 527 -3.52 -21.93 -10.68
C ASP A 527 -2.55 -21.61 -9.52
N ALA A 528 -1.26 -21.86 -9.74
CA ALA A 528 -0.23 -21.57 -8.74
C ALA A 528 -0.02 -20.05 -8.57
N VAL A 529 -0.13 -19.25 -9.63
CA VAL A 529 -0.10 -17.78 -9.58
C VAL A 529 -1.28 -17.27 -8.77
N ASN A 530 -2.49 -17.73 -9.09
CA ASN A 530 -3.69 -17.40 -8.34
C ASN A 530 -3.57 -17.78 -6.86
N LEU A 531 -3.03 -18.95 -6.55
CA LEU A 531 -2.82 -19.40 -5.18
C LEU A 531 -1.84 -18.51 -4.40
N CYS A 532 -0.77 -18.03 -5.04
CA CYS A 532 0.14 -17.05 -4.42
C CYS A 532 -0.60 -15.75 -4.07
N THR A 533 -1.49 -15.30 -4.94
CA THR A 533 -2.32 -14.12 -4.69
C THR A 533 -3.30 -14.35 -3.54
N LEU A 534 -4.01 -15.49 -3.51
CA LEU A 534 -4.88 -15.87 -2.40
C LEU A 534 -4.11 -15.89 -1.07
N PHE A 535 -2.91 -16.49 -1.08
CA PHE A 535 -2.05 -16.54 0.10
C PHE A 535 -1.65 -15.14 0.59
N LEU A 536 -1.20 -14.25 -0.30
CA LEU A 536 -0.80 -12.89 0.07
C LEU A 536 -1.97 -12.04 0.53
N CYS A 537 -3.15 -12.17 -0.08
CA CYS A 537 -4.38 -11.54 0.42
C CYS A 537 -4.76 -12.05 1.81
N GLY A 538 -4.54 -13.34 2.07
CA GLY A 538 -4.65 -13.92 3.41
C GLY A 538 -3.68 -13.29 4.40
N VAL A 539 -2.39 -13.15 4.04
CA VAL A 539 -1.39 -12.46 4.87
C VAL A 539 -1.80 -11.01 5.18
N SER A 540 -2.34 -10.28 4.19
CA SER A 540 -2.89 -8.94 4.38
C SER A 540 -4.03 -8.92 5.39
N THR A 541 -4.92 -9.89 5.27
CA THR A 541 -6.06 -10.04 6.18
C THR A 541 -5.57 -10.39 7.59
N MET A 542 -4.60 -11.30 7.75
CA MET A 542 -4.00 -11.61 9.05
C MET A 542 -3.35 -10.37 9.68
N PHE A 543 -2.73 -9.50 8.87
CA PHE A 543 -2.16 -8.25 9.36
C PHE A 543 -3.24 -7.29 9.87
N LEU A 544 -4.38 -7.18 9.18
CA LEU A 544 -5.53 -6.43 9.66
C LEU A 544 -6.05 -7.00 10.99
N VAL A 545 -6.24 -8.32 11.10
CA VAL A 545 -6.73 -8.98 12.32
C VAL A 545 -5.78 -8.77 13.50
N LEU A 546 -4.47 -8.96 13.28
CA LEU A 546 -3.44 -8.73 14.32
C LEU A 546 -3.44 -7.27 14.79
N SER A 547 -3.59 -6.32 13.86
CA SER A 547 -3.66 -4.90 14.19
C SER A 547 -4.96 -4.55 14.93
N THR A 548 -6.09 -5.13 14.54
CA THR A 548 -7.37 -5.04 15.26
C THR A 548 -7.21 -5.48 16.71
N CYS A 549 -6.45 -6.55 16.95
CA CYS A 549 -6.17 -7.07 18.30
C CYS A 549 -5.06 -6.32 19.05
N GLY A 550 -4.60 -5.16 18.55
CA GLY A 550 -3.54 -4.38 19.19
C GLY A 550 -2.16 -5.02 19.10
N SER A 551 -1.90 -5.75 18.00
CA SER A 551 -0.61 -6.34 17.62
C SER A 551 -0.01 -7.27 18.69
N PRO A 552 -0.59 -8.46 18.92
CA PRO A 552 -0.11 -9.43 19.92
C PRO A 552 1.30 -9.96 19.63
N ILE A 553 1.74 -9.89 18.37
CA ILE A 553 3.09 -10.24 17.92
C ILE A 553 3.74 -9.03 17.24
N PRO A 554 5.07 -8.91 17.27
CA PRO A 554 5.77 -7.83 16.55
C PRO A 554 5.51 -7.90 15.05
N VAL A 555 5.30 -6.74 14.42
CA VAL A 555 4.93 -6.64 13.00
C VAL A 555 5.94 -7.31 12.07
N ILE A 556 7.23 -7.29 12.42
CA ILE A 556 8.29 -7.92 11.61
C ILE A 556 8.06 -9.42 11.36
N HIS A 557 7.34 -10.13 12.25
CA HIS A 557 7.01 -11.54 12.08
C HIS A 557 5.83 -11.78 11.13
N ILE A 558 5.12 -10.70 10.73
CA ILE A 558 4.03 -10.78 9.74
C ILE A 558 4.59 -10.76 8.32
N MET A 559 5.81 -10.28 8.15
CA MET A 559 6.39 -9.95 6.85
C MET A 559 6.67 -11.20 6.00
N PRO A 560 6.22 -11.23 4.72
CA PRO A 560 6.32 -12.40 3.85
C PRO A 560 7.74 -12.94 3.67
N TRP A 561 8.75 -12.07 3.59
CA TRP A 561 10.14 -12.54 3.41
C TRP A 561 10.68 -13.46 4.50
N ARG A 562 9.99 -13.58 5.63
CA ARG A 562 10.33 -14.52 6.69
C ARG A 562 10.01 -15.95 6.30
N TYR A 563 8.89 -16.18 5.64
CA TYR A 563 8.35 -17.52 5.40
C TYR A 563 7.95 -17.80 3.94
N PHE A 564 7.83 -16.79 3.08
CA PHE A 564 7.39 -16.90 1.70
C PHE A 564 8.32 -16.19 0.72
N ASP A 565 8.48 -16.76 -0.48
CA ASP A 565 9.10 -16.17 -1.65
C ASP A 565 8.45 -16.81 -2.88
N GLY A 566 7.92 -16.00 -3.79
CA GLY A 566 7.13 -16.49 -4.91
C GLY A 566 7.94 -17.39 -5.85
N LYS A 567 9.15 -17.00 -6.19
CA LYS A 567 10.01 -17.80 -7.07
C LYS A 567 10.37 -19.17 -6.45
N LEU A 568 10.66 -19.19 -5.15
CA LEU A 568 10.91 -20.42 -4.42
C LEU A 568 9.66 -21.31 -4.38
N PHE A 569 8.49 -20.73 -4.19
CA PHE A 569 7.23 -21.47 -4.19
C PHE A 569 7.02 -22.23 -5.51
N HIS A 570 7.08 -21.53 -6.65
CA HIS A 570 6.90 -22.14 -7.97
C HIS A 570 7.97 -23.20 -8.26
N HIS A 571 9.23 -22.94 -7.90
CA HIS A 571 10.30 -23.92 -8.04
C HIS A 571 10.02 -25.20 -7.28
N LEU A 572 9.64 -25.09 -6.00
CA LEU A 572 9.36 -26.25 -5.16
C LEU A 572 8.10 -26.99 -5.61
N LEU A 573 7.07 -26.26 -6.04
CA LEU A 573 5.83 -26.84 -6.55
C LEU A 573 6.08 -27.65 -7.82
N ASN A 574 6.86 -27.11 -8.78
CA ASN A 574 7.22 -27.83 -10.00
C ASN A 574 8.00 -29.12 -9.68
N LYS A 575 8.94 -29.05 -8.75
CA LYS A 575 9.65 -30.24 -8.26
C LYS A 575 8.72 -31.27 -7.62
N ALA A 576 7.85 -30.82 -6.74
CA ALA A 576 6.94 -31.68 -6.01
C ALA A 576 5.91 -32.36 -6.93
N ARG A 577 5.47 -31.71 -8.01
CA ARG A 577 4.58 -32.30 -9.02
C ARG A 577 5.24 -33.43 -9.82
N ILE A 578 6.55 -33.30 -10.09
CA ILE A 578 7.30 -34.36 -10.78
C ILE A 578 7.56 -35.55 -9.85
N LYS A 579 8.07 -35.25 -8.64
CA LYS A 579 8.42 -36.26 -7.63
C LYS A 579 8.12 -35.74 -6.24
N PRO A 580 6.95 -36.04 -5.68
CA PRO A 580 6.58 -35.60 -4.35
C PRO A 580 7.43 -36.27 -3.27
N SER A 581 8.32 -35.53 -2.60
CA SER A 581 9.21 -36.04 -1.55
C SER A 581 9.46 -34.98 -0.48
N VAL A 582 9.15 -35.26 0.78
CA VAL A 582 9.45 -34.38 1.90
C VAL A 582 10.94 -34.18 2.09
N ASN A 583 11.72 -35.24 1.90
CA ASN A 583 13.18 -35.18 2.03
C ASN A 583 13.76 -34.16 1.03
N GLU A 584 13.34 -34.21 -0.23
CA GLU A 584 13.77 -33.26 -1.25
C GLU A 584 13.27 -31.82 -0.95
N LEU A 585 12.00 -31.67 -0.57
CA LEU A 585 11.45 -30.37 -0.15
C LEU A 585 12.21 -29.76 1.04
N CYS A 586 12.71 -30.59 1.95
CA CYS A 586 13.49 -30.19 3.13
C CYS A 586 15.01 -30.23 2.91
N LYS A 587 15.51 -30.21 1.65
CA LYS A 587 16.95 -30.27 1.31
C LYS A 587 17.67 -31.49 1.93
N ASN A 588 17.00 -32.60 2.10
CA ASN A 588 17.51 -33.84 2.72
C ASN A 588 18.04 -33.66 4.16
N GLN A 589 17.56 -32.62 4.88
CA GLN A 589 17.98 -32.35 6.25
C GLN A 589 16.99 -32.94 7.26
N ARG A 590 17.38 -33.98 7.99
CA ARG A 590 16.53 -34.66 9.01
C ARG A 590 15.93 -33.70 10.06
N SER A 591 16.68 -32.69 10.49
CA SER A 591 16.18 -31.67 11.43
C SER A 591 15.04 -30.82 10.83
N THR A 592 15.15 -30.47 9.56
CA THR A 592 14.14 -29.71 8.82
C THR A 592 12.89 -30.57 8.58
N VAL A 593 13.05 -31.85 8.25
CA VAL A 593 11.94 -32.79 8.11
C VAL A 593 11.13 -32.92 9.41
N LYS A 594 11.79 -32.99 10.57
CA LYS A 594 11.09 -32.98 11.87
C LYS A 594 10.31 -31.70 12.13
N LYS A 595 10.88 -30.54 11.79
CA LYS A 595 10.19 -29.24 11.89
C LYS A 595 9.02 -29.15 10.91
N PHE A 596 9.18 -29.69 9.71
CA PHE A 596 8.14 -29.74 8.69
C PHE A 596 6.90 -30.46 9.22
N TYR A 597 7.03 -31.67 9.76
CA TYR A 597 5.89 -32.41 10.32
C TYR A 597 5.27 -31.70 11.52
N LYS A 598 6.10 -31.11 12.38
CA LYS A 598 5.58 -30.33 13.50
C LYS A 598 4.71 -29.16 13.01
N LEU A 599 5.16 -28.40 12.01
CA LEU A 599 4.42 -27.27 11.47
C LEU A 599 3.19 -27.73 10.67
N LEU A 600 3.35 -28.78 9.84
CA LEU A 600 2.25 -29.36 9.09
C LEU A 600 1.10 -29.81 10.00
N ARG A 601 1.41 -30.49 11.12
CA ARG A 601 0.40 -30.92 12.11
C ARG A 601 -0.36 -29.74 12.70
N VAL A 602 0.29 -28.60 12.93
CA VAL A 602 -0.39 -27.41 13.40
C VAL A 602 -1.32 -26.84 12.33
N VAL A 603 -0.80 -26.65 11.11
CA VAL A 603 -1.52 -26.07 9.96
C VAL A 603 -2.78 -26.86 9.64
N THR A 604 -2.70 -28.20 9.69
CA THR A 604 -3.79 -29.11 9.26
C THR A 604 -4.67 -29.59 10.40
N SER A 605 -4.41 -29.19 11.64
CA SER A 605 -5.15 -29.68 12.81
C SER A 605 -6.65 -29.42 12.71
N ASN A 606 -7.47 -30.43 12.99
CA ASN A 606 -8.94 -30.43 12.91
C ASN A 606 -9.50 -30.10 11.51
N SER A 607 -8.71 -30.21 10.46
CA SER A 607 -9.15 -30.01 9.08
C SER A 607 -9.29 -31.34 8.35
N ILE A 608 -9.82 -31.31 7.12
CA ILE A 608 -9.88 -32.49 6.23
C ILE A 608 -8.50 -33.05 5.87
N TYR A 609 -7.43 -32.27 6.08
CA TYR A 609 -6.03 -32.66 5.85
C TYR A 609 -5.28 -32.95 7.15
N ASP A 610 -5.98 -33.18 8.26
CA ASP A 610 -5.33 -33.51 9.55
C ASP A 610 -4.30 -34.62 9.39
N VAL A 611 -3.06 -34.38 9.84
CA VAL A 611 -1.93 -35.31 9.65
C VAL A 611 -2.19 -36.70 10.22
N ASP A 612 -2.99 -36.77 11.29
CA ASP A 612 -3.29 -38.03 11.96
C ASP A 612 -4.41 -38.83 11.24
N GLN A 613 -5.14 -38.22 10.28
CA GLN A 613 -6.29 -38.81 9.59
C GLN A 613 -6.12 -38.89 8.07
N TYR A 614 -5.42 -37.95 7.45
CA TYR A 614 -5.24 -37.84 6.00
C TYR A 614 -4.04 -38.69 5.52
N PRO A 615 -4.14 -39.41 4.39
CA PRO A 615 -3.08 -40.30 3.91
C PRO A 615 -1.91 -39.54 3.25
N TRP A 616 -1.21 -38.69 4.02
CA TRP A 616 -0.06 -37.92 3.57
C TRP A 616 1.05 -38.78 2.93
N GLY A 617 1.22 -40.04 3.38
CA GLY A 617 2.16 -40.97 2.78
C GLY A 617 1.88 -41.27 1.31
N ASN A 618 0.61 -41.17 0.85
CA ASN A 618 0.26 -41.31 -0.56
C ASN A 618 0.52 -40.04 -1.37
N VAL A 619 0.46 -38.88 -0.73
CA VAL A 619 0.71 -37.56 -1.36
C VAL A 619 2.20 -37.29 -1.46
N LEU A 620 2.97 -37.72 -0.46
CA LEU A 620 4.39 -37.44 -0.28
C LEU A 620 5.16 -38.76 -0.17
N LYS A 621 5.40 -39.42 -1.29
CA LYS A 621 5.91 -40.79 -1.44
C LYS A 621 7.32 -41.05 -0.93
N ASP A 622 7.84 -40.67 0.17
CA ASP A 622 9.16 -41.09 0.69
C ASP A 622 9.26 -40.97 2.22
N PHE A 623 8.28 -41.59 2.91
CA PHE A 623 8.20 -41.45 4.35
C PHE A 623 8.86 -42.56 5.17
N GLU A 624 9.06 -43.71 4.58
CA GLU A 624 9.55 -44.91 5.27
C GLU A 624 10.71 -45.54 4.52
N ARG A 625 11.85 -44.86 4.44
CA ARG A 625 13.13 -45.54 4.20
C ARG A 625 14.29 -44.85 4.89
#